data_32f72a9f3f11036c619b5c7570020e38
#
_entry.id   32f72a9f3f11036c619b5c7570020e38
#
_cell.length_a   1.000
_cell.length_b   1.000
_cell.length_c   1.000
_cell.angle_alpha   90.00
_cell.angle_beta   90.00
_cell.angle_gamma   90.00
#
_symmetry.space_group_name_H-M   'P 1'
#
loop_
_entity.id
_entity.type
_entity.pdbx_description
1 polymer ?
#
loop_
_entity_poly.entity_id
_entity_poly.type
_entity_poly.pdbx_seq_one_letter_code
_entity_poly.pdbx_strand_id
1 'polypeptide(L)'
;MRIHIYSESMEWKKTMLERYKGCLLGLAIGDALGAPVDFFTLDQIKEKFGEKGIADYDYWDKYKPGSYTDETQLSLATAKGCLNAHLNLMSKGESFSLKVIYKRYLEWLNDLNDPFHVRNPGYTCMNVLQSGQQGSVGNPINDSTEASGLLRTAPVGLAFPPGMAFREGTDYAAMTHGHASAYLAAGFLSEMVAQIIEVQSLQDAIGMSIEQLVAFDNHQDLLKYVERALEEFDTKDSIEESIPRLGKGITATEVLTIGIYCALKCVSDFQAGVLASVNHSGMSTSTGMVTGAILGTLLGTEAIPEKWISDLENSKEIIVIAEDMYKVFKLGERVSFEKYSIE
;
A
#
# COMPACT_ATOMS: atom_id res chain seq x y z
N MET A 1 25.48 15.57 -28.61
CA MET A 1 24.08 15.14 -28.63
C MET A 1 23.86 13.71 -28.09
N ARG A 2 24.66 12.67 -28.42
CA ARG A 2 24.50 11.31 -27.87
C ARG A 2 24.80 11.15 -26.36
N ILE A 3 25.72 11.96 -25.80
CA ILE A 3 26.12 11.86 -24.39
C ILE A 3 25.01 12.39 -23.44
N HIS A 4 24.28 13.42 -23.87
CA HIS A 4 23.20 14.03 -23.06
C HIS A 4 22.00 13.09 -22.94
N ILE A 5 21.62 12.41 -24.03
CA ILE A 5 20.52 11.42 -24.04
C ILE A 5 20.85 10.19 -23.18
N TYR A 6 22.13 9.79 -23.11
CA TYR A 6 22.55 8.65 -22.27
C TYR A 6 22.57 8.99 -20.77
N SER A 7 22.94 10.24 -20.41
CA SER A 7 22.91 10.67 -19.00
C SER A 7 21.47 10.84 -18.47
N GLU A 8 20.60 11.46 -19.26
CA GLU A 8 19.17 11.58 -18.92
C GLU A 8 18.48 10.20 -18.78
N SER A 9 18.80 9.23 -19.65
CA SER A 9 18.23 7.88 -19.58
C SER A 9 18.72 7.08 -18.37
N MET A 10 19.97 7.30 -17.90
CA MET A 10 20.50 6.62 -16.70
C MET A 10 19.97 7.25 -15.43
N GLU A 11 19.85 8.56 -15.36
CA GLU A 11 19.28 9.27 -14.20
C GLU A 11 17.79 8.96 -14.05
N TRP A 12 17.03 8.92 -15.15
CA TRP A 12 15.64 8.49 -15.14
C TRP A 12 15.48 7.06 -14.63
N LYS A 13 16.31 6.12 -15.07
CA LYS A 13 16.29 4.73 -14.60
C LYS A 13 16.60 4.60 -13.11
N LYS A 14 17.57 5.37 -12.61
CA LYS A 14 17.90 5.42 -11.20
C LYS A 14 16.72 5.96 -10.39
N THR A 15 16.17 7.09 -10.79
CA THR A 15 15.01 7.71 -10.13
C THR A 15 13.81 6.78 -10.10
N MET A 16 13.53 6.05 -11.18
CA MET A 16 12.43 5.11 -11.27
C MET A 16 12.60 3.91 -10.31
N LEU A 17 13.81 3.35 -10.25
CA LEU A 17 14.13 2.27 -9.28
C LEU A 17 13.91 2.74 -7.85
N GLU A 18 14.35 3.95 -7.50
CA GLU A 18 14.17 4.49 -6.15
C GLU A 18 12.69 4.69 -5.79
N ARG A 19 11.82 4.94 -6.76
CA ARG A 19 10.35 5.00 -6.57
C ARG A 19 9.74 3.64 -6.28
N TYR A 20 10.17 2.59 -6.99
CA TYR A 20 9.76 1.21 -6.69
C TYR A 20 10.15 0.81 -5.27
N LYS A 21 11.41 1.07 -4.88
CA LYS A 21 11.89 0.85 -3.51
C LYS A 21 11.12 1.71 -2.50
N GLY A 22 10.93 2.98 -2.82
CA GLY A 22 10.20 3.94 -1.99
C GLY A 22 8.76 3.50 -1.70
N CYS A 23 8.06 2.95 -2.68
CA CYS A 23 6.71 2.43 -2.51
C CYS A 23 6.67 1.31 -1.45
N LEU A 24 7.48 0.25 -1.62
CA LEU A 24 7.45 -0.91 -0.72
C LEU A 24 8.06 -0.61 0.66
N LEU A 25 9.12 0.18 0.72
CA LEU A 25 9.69 0.63 1.99
C LEU A 25 8.73 1.59 2.70
N GLY A 26 8.16 2.53 1.96
CA GLY A 26 7.24 3.53 2.50
C GLY A 26 6.01 2.91 3.16
N LEU A 27 5.39 1.92 2.49
CA LEU A 27 4.26 1.21 3.08
C LEU A 27 4.66 0.47 4.37
N ALA A 28 5.80 -0.22 4.37
CA ALA A 28 6.25 -0.99 5.53
C ALA A 28 6.69 -0.08 6.70
N ILE A 29 7.28 1.08 6.41
CA ILE A 29 7.64 2.10 7.40
C ILE A 29 6.39 2.71 8.03
N GLY A 30 5.37 3.02 7.21
CA GLY A 30 4.10 3.55 7.71
C GLY A 30 3.39 2.58 8.65
N ASP A 31 3.36 1.30 8.30
CA ASP A 31 2.88 0.20 9.14
C ASP A 31 3.65 0.13 10.47
N ALA A 32 4.98 0.02 10.42
CA ALA A 32 5.82 -0.13 11.59
C ALA A 32 5.80 1.09 12.55
N LEU A 33 5.58 2.30 12.02
CA LEU A 33 5.38 3.51 12.81
C LEU A 33 3.98 3.58 13.42
N GLY A 34 2.97 3.09 12.72
CA GLY A 34 1.59 3.06 13.18
C GLY A 34 1.33 2.00 14.25
N ALA A 35 2.01 0.85 14.18
CA ALA A 35 1.75 -0.30 15.03
C ALA A 35 1.78 -0.01 16.55
N PRO A 36 2.72 0.80 17.10
CA PRO A 36 2.75 1.13 18.53
C PRO A 36 1.60 2.00 19.03
N VAL A 37 0.86 2.64 18.12
CA VAL A 37 -0.21 3.59 18.41
C VAL A 37 -1.55 3.21 17.77
N ASP A 38 -1.61 2.03 17.17
CA ASP A 38 -2.81 1.54 16.50
C ASP A 38 -3.99 1.44 17.49
N PHE A 39 -5.18 1.90 17.08
CA PHE A 39 -6.38 2.03 17.92
C PHE A 39 -6.29 3.00 19.11
N PHE A 40 -5.19 3.73 19.28
CA PHE A 40 -5.11 4.76 20.32
C PHE A 40 -5.95 5.99 19.91
N THR A 41 -6.42 6.75 20.92
CA THR A 41 -6.86 8.12 20.66
C THR A 41 -5.65 9.04 20.57
N LEU A 42 -5.81 10.17 19.89
CA LEU A 42 -4.73 11.17 19.81
C LEU A 42 -4.25 11.62 21.19
N ASP A 43 -5.16 11.75 22.16
CA ASP A 43 -4.81 12.08 23.54
C ASP A 43 -3.93 11.02 24.19
N GLN A 44 -4.23 9.72 23.96
CA GLN A 44 -3.40 8.62 24.44
C GLN A 44 -2.02 8.61 23.77
N ILE A 45 -1.96 8.93 22.48
CA ILE A 45 -0.69 9.07 21.76
C ILE A 45 0.13 10.21 22.37
N LYS A 46 -0.47 11.38 22.59
CA LYS A 46 0.18 12.55 23.21
C LYS A 46 0.60 12.28 24.66
N GLU A 47 -0.20 11.56 25.42
CA GLU A 47 0.15 11.16 26.78
C GLU A 47 1.40 10.27 26.80
N LYS A 48 1.49 9.30 25.87
CA LYS A 48 2.61 8.35 25.81
C LYS A 48 3.89 8.94 25.21
N PHE A 49 3.77 9.73 24.14
CA PHE A 49 4.90 10.20 23.32
C PHE A 49 5.15 11.71 23.38
N GLY A 50 4.34 12.48 24.15
CA GLY A 50 4.40 13.94 24.20
C GLY A 50 3.56 14.61 23.12
N GLU A 51 3.48 15.94 23.14
CA GLU A 51 2.60 16.75 22.29
C GLU A 51 2.76 16.51 20.78
N LYS A 52 3.94 16.07 20.33
CA LYS A 52 4.21 15.77 18.91
C LYS A 52 3.78 14.39 18.48
N GLY A 53 3.32 13.55 19.42
CA GLY A 53 3.00 12.16 19.15
C GLY A 53 4.23 11.28 18.92
N ILE A 54 4.00 10.09 18.32
CA ILE A 54 5.08 9.17 17.97
C ILE A 54 5.90 9.77 16.81
N ALA A 55 7.23 9.71 16.94
CA ALA A 55 8.17 10.27 15.97
C ALA A 55 9.21 9.27 15.47
N ASP A 56 9.23 8.07 16.02
CA ASP A 56 10.14 6.98 15.65
C ASP A 56 9.51 5.64 16.01
N TYR A 57 10.12 4.53 15.59
CA TYR A 57 9.67 3.20 15.95
C TYR A 57 9.67 2.97 17.47
N ASP A 58 8.67 2.24 17.96
CA ASP A 58 8.58 1.81 19.35
C ASP A 58 8.15 0.32 19.42
N TYR A 59 8.18 -0.26 20.61
CA TYR A 59 7.64 -1.59 20.87
C TYR A 59 6.12 -1.63 20.73
N TRP A 60 5.63 -2.71 20.15
CA TRP A 60 4.20 -3.02 20.14
C TRP A 60 4.02 -4.52 20.37
N ASP A 61 3.06 -4.89 21.22
CA ASP A 61 2.89 -6.29 21.68
C ASP A 61 4.25 -6.91 22.09
N LYS A 62 4.65 -8.00 21.49
CA LYS A 62 5.94 -8.70 21.68
C LYS A 62 7.02 -8.31 20.65
N TYR A 63 6.71 -7.38 19.77
CA TYR A 63 7.59 -7.03 18.64
C TYR A 63 8.47 -5.83 18.97
N LYS A 64 9.70 -5.87 18.47
CA LYS A 64 10.69 -4.80 18.66
C LYS A 64 10.41 -3.60 17.76
N PRO A 65 11.00 -2.43 18.06
CA PRO A 65 10.93 -1.26 17.18
C PRO A 65 11.34 -1.60 15.74
N GLY A 66 10.59 -1.07 14.77
CA GLY A 66 10.78 -1.34 13.34
C GLY A 66 10.12 -2.61 12.82
N SER A 67 9.43 -3.38 13.67
CA SER A 67 8.62 -4.52 13.21
C SER A 67 7.26 -4.03 12.69
N TYR A 68 6.87 -4.52 11.51
CA TYR A 68 5.59 -4.25 10.86
C TYR A 68 4.53 -5.33 11.18
N THR A 69 3.26 -5.08 10.81
CA THR A 69 2.13 -5.98 11.04
C THR A 69 1.95 -7.01 9.90
N ASP A 70 0.87 -7.80 9.97
CA ASP A 70 0.43 -8.72 8.92
C ASP A 70 0.12 -8.00 7.60
N GLU A 71 -0.24 -6.74 7.62
CA GLU A 71 -0.59 -5.99 6.42
C GLU A 71 0.61 -5.80 5.49
N THR A 72 1.79 -5.51 6.02
CA THR A 72 3.04 -5.53 5.23
C THR A 72 3.37 -6.94 4.74
N GLN A 73 3.17 -7.98 5.54
CA GLN A 73 3.38 -9.37 5.10
C GLN A 73 2.51 -9.70 3.88
N LEU A 74 1.22 -9.34 3.91
CA LEU A 74 0.29 -9.55 2.80
C LEU A 74 0.63 -8.70 1.58
N SER A 75 1.12 -7.47 1.78
CA SER A 75 1.61 -6.61 0.68
C SER A 75 2.81 -7.25 -0.03
N LEU A 76 3.75 -7.79 0.73
CA LEU A 76 4.91 -8.51 0.17
C LEU A 76 4.51 -9.82 -0.50
N ALA A 77 3.48 -10.52 0.03
CA ALA A 77 2.90 -11.69 -0.62
C ALA A 77 2.28 -11.31 -1.98
N THR A 78 1.59 -10.16 -2.08
CA THR A 78 1.07 -9.63 -3.35
C THR A 78 2.21 -9.32 -4.32
N ALA A 79 3.27 -8.62 -3.89
CA ALA A 79 4.43 -8.30 -4.72
C ALA A 79 5.10 -9.56 -5.29
N LYS A 80 5.38 -10.55 -4.43
CA LYS A 80 5.91 -11.87 -4.83
C LYS A 80 4.94 -12.61 -5.75
N GLY A 81 3.64 -12.50 -5.51
CA GLY A 81 2.59 -13.08 -6.36
C GLY A 81 2.54 -12.49 -7.75
N CYS A 82 2.67 -11.17 -7.90
CA CYS A 82 2.76 -10.49 -9.20
C CYS A 82 3.98 -10.97 -10.00
N LEU A 83 5.15 -11.06 -9.35
CA LEU A 83 6.37 -11.61 -9.96
C LEU A 83 6.16 -13.06 -10.40
N ASN A 84 5.60 -13.90 -9.55
CA ASN A 84 5.33 -15.31 -9.87
C ASN A 84 4.33 -15.47 -11.01
N ALA A 85 3.24 -14.69 -11.02
CA ALA A 85 2.26 -14.71 -12.11
C ALA A 85 2.90 -14.33 -13.46
N HIS A 86 3.73 -13.28 -13.48
CA HIS A 86 4.47 -12.88 -14.68
C HIS A 86 5.43 -13.98 -15.16
N LEU A 87 6.20 -14.59 -14.25
CA LEU A 87 7.12 -15.66 -14.57
C LEU A 87 6.40 -16.90 -15.12
N ASN A 88 5.23 -17.26 -14.59
CA ASN A 88 4.39 -18.32 -15.13
C ASN A 88 3.88 -18.00 -16.54
N LEU A 89 3.44 -16.76 -16.78
CA LEU A 89 3.04 -16.31 -18.10
C LEU A 89 4.19 -16.46 -19.11
N MET A 90 5.38 -15.99 -18.76
CA MET A 90 6.55 -16.01 -19.66
C MET A 90 7.13 -17.40 -19.88
N SER A 91 7.05 -18.31 -18.89
CA SER A 91 7.64 -19.66 -18.97
C SER A 91 6.67 -20.73 -19.45
N LYS A 92 5.39 -20.62 -19.09
CA LYS A 92 4.36 -21.65 -19.33
C LYS A 92 3.20 -21.15 -20.21
N GLY A 93 3.12 -19.84 -20.51
CA GLY A 93 1.98 -19.23 -21.20
C GLY A 93 0.71 -19.15 -20.33
N GLU A 94 0.83 -19.32 -19.02
CA GLU A 94 -0.30 -19.33 -18.08
C GLU A 94 -0.54 -17.93 -17.50
N SER A 95 -1.72 -17.36 -17.77
CA SER A 95 -2.13 -16.04 -17.28
C SER A 95 -3.22 -16.15 -16.20
N PHE A 96 -2.88 -16.70 -15.03
CA PHE A 96 -3.80 -16.88 -13.91
C PHE A 96 -3.36 -16.07 -12.69
N SER A 97 -3.26 -14.73 -12.84
CA SER A 97 -2.79 -13.83 -11.75
C SER A 97 -3.58 -14.04 -10.46
N LEU A 98 -4.91 -13.99 -10.50
CA LEU A 98 -5.79 -14.19 -9.35
C LEU A 98 -5.51 -15.49 -8.59
N LYS A 99 -5.34 -16.60 -9.31
CA LYS A 99 -5.06 -17.90 -8.69
C LYS A 99 -3.70 -17.92 -7.98
N VAL A 100 -2.69 -17.30 -8.59
CA VAL A 100 -1.34 -17.21 -8.02
C VAL A 100 -1.34 -16.32 -6.78
N ILE A 101 -1.99 -15.16 -6.83
CA ILE A 101 -2.12 -14.25 -5.69
C ILE A 101 -2.87 -14.93 -4.53
N TYR A 102 -4.01 -15.58 -4.81
CA TYR A 102 -4.75 -16.28 -3.77
C TYR A 102 -3.92 -17.40 -3.12
N LYS A 103 -3.16 -18.16 -3.90
CA LYS A 103 -2.23 -19.17 -3.38
C LYS A 103 -1.18 -18.54 -2.45
N ARG A 104 -0.64 -17.36 -2.78
CA ARG A 104 0.29 -16.62 -1.90
C ARG A 104 -0.34 -16.24 -0.56
N TYR A 105 -1.60 -15.84 -0.57
CA TYR A 105 -2.30 -15.54 0.70
C TYR A 105 -2.55 -16.81 1.52
N LEU A 106 -2.80 -17.95 0.87
CA LEU A 106 -2.92 -19.23 1.58
C LEU A 106 -1.56 -19.69 2.15
N GLU A 107 -0.44 -19.46 1.46
CA GLU A 107 0.90 -19.71 2.01
C GLU A 107 1.13 -18.85 3.26
N TRP A 108 0.87 -17.54 3.17
CA TRP A 108 0.95 -16.64 4.33
C TRP A 108 0.08 -17.15 5.48
N LEU A 109 -1.15 -17.60 5.22
CA LEU A 109 -2.04 -18.16 6.23
C LEU A 109 -1.43 -19.41 6.90
N ASN A 110 -0.76 -20.28 6.14
CA ASN A 110 -0.11 -21.47 6.67
C ASN A 110 1.10 -21.13 7.55
N ASP A 111 1.84 -20.06 7.23
CA ASP A 111 2.97 -19.56 8.02
C ASP A 111 2.54 -19.04 9.40
N LEU A 112 1.27 -18.69 9.60
CA LEU A 112 0.71 -18.28 10.90
C LEU A 112 0.68 -19.40 11.95
N ASN A 113 1.03 -20.64 11.60
CA ASN A 113 1.30 -21.69 12.58
C ASN A 113 2.52 -21.37 13.45
N ASP A 114 3.45 -20.52 12.98
CA ASP A 114 4.51 -19.95 13.80
C ASP A 114 3.95 -18.71 14.54
N PRO A 115 3.93 -18.71 15.90
CA PRO A 115 3.43 -17.58 16.68
C PRO A 115 4.15 -16.24 16.42
N PHE A 116 5.37 -16.27 15.88
CA PHE A 116 6.10 -15.05 15.50
C PHE A 116 5.61 -14.44 14.18
N HIS A 117 4.89 -15.19 13.36
CA HIS A 117 4.27 -14.69 12.13
C HIS A 117 2.86 -14.14 12.34
N VAL A 118 2.23 -14.43 13.48
CA VAL A 118 0.89 -13.91 13.82
C VAL A 118 1.03 -12.46 14.32
N ARG A 119 0.65 -11.49 13.47
CA ARG A 119 0.88 -10.07 13.71
C ARG A 119 -0.43 -9.27 13.68
N ASN A 120 -1.41 -9.73 14.46
CA ASN A 120 -2.72 -9.10 14.60
C ASN A 120 -3.54 -9.03 13.29
N PRO A 121 -3.70 -10.15 12.56
CA PRO A 121 -4.33 -10.14 11.25
C PRO A 121 -5.81 -9.76 11.29
N GLY A 122 -6.23 -9.00 10.25
CA GLY A 122 -7.59 -8.53 10.08
C GLY A 122 -8.61 -9.67 10.02
N TYR A 123 -9.74 -9.49 10.71
CA TYR A 123 -10.77 -10.52 10.90
C TYR A 123 -11.37 -11.02 9.57
N THR A 124 -11.73 -10.11 8.67
CA THR A 124 -12.33 -10.47 7.37
C THR A 124 -11.38 -11.31 6.53
N CYS A 125 -10.11 -10.88 6.41
CA CYS A 125 -9.11 -11.60 5.64
C CYS A 125 -8.89 -13.01 6.19
N MET A 126 -8.72 -13.15 7.51
CA MET A 126 -8.53 -14.44 8.18
C MET A 126 -9.70 -15.40 7.95
N ASN A 127 -10.92 -14.94 8.18
CA ASN A 127 -12.11 -15.78 8.02
C ASN A 127 -12.27 -16.32 6.60
N VAL A 128 -12.06 -15.44 5.62
CA VAL A 128 -12.20 -15.84 4.21
C VAL A 128 -11.11 -16.82 3.80
N LEU A 129 -9.85 -16.55 4.10
CA LEU A 129 -8.77 -17.46 3.75
C LEU A 129 -8.90 -18.82 4.46
N GLN A 130 -9.28 -18.84 5.75
CA GLN A 130 -9.53 -20.08 6.50
C GLN A 130 -10.71 -20.89 5.97
N SER A 131 -11.73 -20.22 5.41
CA SER A 131 -12.88 -20.92 4.80
C SER A 131 -12.53 -21.65 3.50
N GLY A 132 -11.39 -21.30 2.87
CA GLY A 132 -11.03 -21.80 1.54
C GLY A 132 -11.91 -21.24 0.41
N GLN A 133 -12.82 -20.31 0.70
CA GLN A 133 -13.65 -19.65 -0.31
C GLN A 133 -12.93 -18.42 -0.87
N GLN A 134 -13.18 -18.15 -2.14
CA GLN A 134 -12.65 -16.98 -2.82
C GLN A 134 -13.81 -16.17 -3.39
N GLY A 135 -13.89 -14.90 -3.00
CA GLY A 135 -14.83 -13.94 -3.59
C GLY A 135 -14.36 -13.37 -4.92
N SER A 136 -15.23 -12.57 -5.52
CA SER A 136 -14.93 -11.74 -6.68
C SER A 136 -15.92 -10.57 -6.73
N VAL A 137 -15.65 -9.57 -7.58
CA VAL A 137 -16.58 -8.44 -7.81
C VAL A 137 -17.96 -8.93 -8.23
N GLY A 138 -18.04 -9.95 -9.11
CA GLY A 138 -19.31 -10.49 -9.59
C GLY A 138 -19.97 -11.50 -8.64
N ASN A 139 -19.25 -12.00 -7.62
CA ASN A 139 -19.73 -12.96 -6.62
C ASN A 139 -19.11 -12.67 -5.26
N PRO A 140 -19.56 -11.60 -4.57
CA PRO A 140 -19.04 -11.24 -3.25
C PRO A 140 -19.43 -12.30 -2.21
N ILE A 141 -18.54 -12.60 -1.28
CA ILE A 141 -18.74 -13.61 -0.23
C ILE A 141 -19.03 -13.01 1.15
N ASN A 142 -18.97 -11.71 1.26
CA ASN A 142 -19.35 -10.90 2.44
C ASN A 142 -19.64 -9.46 2.01
N ASP A 143 -19.93 -8.61 2.98
CA ASP A 143 -20.19 -7.18 2.80
C ASP A 143 -19.20 -6.34 3.63
N SER A 144 -17.95 -6.80 3.73
CA SER A 144 -16.92 -6.14 4.55
C SER A 144 -16.39 -4.88 3.88
N THR A 145 -16.34 -3.79 4.64
CA THR A 145 -15.74 -2.50 4.28
C THR A 145 -14.34 -2.32 4.90
N GLU A 146 -13.80 -3.32 5.61
CA GLU A 146 -12.48 -3.26 6.24
C GLU A 146 -11.36 -2.96 5.25
N ALA A 147 -10.25 -2.41 5.76
CA ALA A 147 -9.17 -1.91 4.92
C ALA A 147 -8.14 -2.97 4.47
N SER A 148 -8.08 -4.15 5.10
CA SER A 148 -7.01 -5.13 4.83
C SER A 148 -6.95 -5.60 3.36
N GLY A 149 -8.06 -5.50 2.62
CA GLY A 149 -8.07 -5.70 1.17
C GLY A 149 -7.32 -4.62 0.40
N LEU A 150 -7.46 -3.37 0.81
CA LEU A 150 -6.77 -2.20 0.25
C LEU A 150 -5.27 -2.24 0.54
N LEU A 151 -4.88 -2.51 1.80
CA LEU A 151 -3.52 -2.31 2.28
C LEU A 151 -2.47 -3.17 1.56
N ARG A 152 -2.88 -4.27 0.98
CA ARG A 152 -1.98 -5.19 0.26
C ARG A 152 -1.86 -4.92 -1.24
N THR A 153 -2.48 -3.86 -1.79
CA THR A 153 -2.59 -3.66 -3.25
C THR A 153 -1.67 -2.58 -3.85
N ALA A 154 -0.95 -1.80 -3.05
CA ALA A 154 0.05 -0.86 -3.58
C ALA A 154 1.06 -1.53 -4.55
N PRO A 155 1.57 -2.76 -4.32
CA PRO A 155 2.47 -3.44 -5.24
C PRO A 155 1.87 -3.72 -6.62
N VAL A 156 0.53 -3.77 -6.73
CA VAL A 156 -0.16 -3.97 -8.01
C VAL A 156 0.10 -2.80 -8.97
N GLY A 157 0.13 -1.57 -8.43
CA GLY A 157 0.47 -0.38 -9.21
C GLY A 157 1.91 -0.35 -9.73
N LEU A 158 2.83 -1.11 -9.11
CA LEU A 158 4.19 -1.31 -9.62
C LEU A 158 4.27 -2.39 -10.71
N ALA A 159 3.30 -3.32 -10.72
CA ALA A 159 3.31 -4.48 -11.62
C ALA A 159 2.52 -4.25 -12.91
N PHE A 160 1.50 -3.41 -12.90
CA PHE A 160 0.58 -3.21 -14.01
C PHE A 160 0.52 -1.75 -14.44
N PRO A 161 0.32 -1.48 -15.75
CA PRO A 161 0.12 -0.12 -16.22
C PRO A 161 -1.21 0.45 -15.73
N PRO A 162 -1.37 1.81 -15.77
CA PRO A 162 -2.63 2.47 -15.47
C PRO A 162 -3.84 1.85 -16.17
N GLY A 163 -5.00 1.88 -15.51
CA GLY A 163 -6.24 1.23 -15.93
C GLY A 163 -6.24 -0.28 -15.65
N MET A 164 -5.16 -0.99 -15.95
CA MET A 164 -5.01 -2.40 -15.59
C MET A 164 -4.72 -2.55 -14.08
N ALA A 165 -3.91 -1.66 -13.52
CA ALA A 165 -3.62 -1.61 -12.09
C ALA A 165 -4.91 -1.43 -11.27
N PHE A 166 -5.84 -0.60 -11.73
CA PHE A 166 -7.14 -0.43 -11.08
C PHE A 166 -7.92 -1.75 -11.04
N ARG A 167 -8.03 -2.46 -12.15
CA ARG A 167 -8.79 -3.72 -12.24
C ARG A 167 -8.18 -4.82 -11.39
N GLU A 168 -6.89 -5.06 -11.53
CA GLU A 168 -6.18 -6.11 -10.79
C GLU A 168 -6.22 -5.83 -9.27
N GLY A 169 -6.01 -4.57 -8.85
CA GLY A 169 -6.14 -4.18 -7.44
C GLY A 169 -7.54 -4.41 -6.89
N THR A 170 -8.57 -4.05 -7.66
CA THR A 170 -9.97 -4.33 -7.34
C THR A 170 -10.22 -5.83 -7.19
N ASP A 171 -9.80 -6.63 -8.14
CA ASP A 171 -10.00 -8.07 -8.16
C ASP A 171 -9.25 -8.77 -7.01
N TYR A 172 -8.02 -8.32 -6.68
CA TYR A 172 -7.23 -8.90 -5.58
C TYR A 172 -7.84 -8.60 -4.21
N ALA A 173 -8.44 -7.42 -4.02
CA ALA A 173 -9.17 -7.11 -2.80
C ALA A 173 -10.51 -7.86 -2.72
N ALA A 174 -11.25 -7.98 -3.83
CA ALA A 174 -12.55 -8.64 -3.89
C ALA A 174 -12.48 -10.14 -3.56
N MET A 175 -11.29 -10.76 -3.63
CA MET A 175 -11.11 -12.14 -3.16
C MET A 175 -11.54 -12.35 -1.70
N THR A 176 -11.43 -11.33 -0.88
CA THR A 176 -11.70 -11.40 0.57
C THR A 176 -12.68 -10.35 1.08
N HIS A 177 -12.80 -9.18 0.42
CA HIS A 177 -13.65 -8.06 0.84
C HIS A 177 -14.70 -7.79 -0.22
N GLY A 178 -15.95 -8.06 0.10
CA GLY A 178 -17.05 -8.07 -0.88
C GLY A 178 -17.75 -6.74 -1.08
N HIS A 179 -17.58 -5.73 -0.19
CA HIS A 179 -18.23 -4.44 -0.35
C HIS A 179 -17.54 -3.60 -1.44
N ALA A 180 -18.34 -2.94 -2.29
CA ALA A 180 -17.83 -2.17 -3.44
C ALA A 180 -16.83 -1.08 -3.01
N SER A 181 -17.11 -0.34 -1.95
CA SER A 181 -16.22 0.71 -1.47
C SER A 181 -14.85 0.17 -1.01
N ALA A 182 -14.78 -1.07 -0.53
CA ALA A 182 -13.52 -1.68 -0.09
C ALA A 182 -12.66 -2.11 -1.28
N TYR A 183 -13.22 -2.89 -2.22
CA TYR A 183 -12.42 -3.36 -3.34
C TYR A 183 -12.11 -2.25 -4.36
N LEU A 184 -12.99 -1.25 -4.53
CA LEU A 184 -12.70 -0.09 -5.38
C LEU A 184 -11.63 0.83 -4.77
N ALA A 185 -11.58 0.96 -3.44
CA ALA A 185 -10.50 1.70 -2.77
C ALA A 185 -9.13 1.03 -3.04
N ALA A 186 -9.08 -0.30 -3.06
CA ALA A 186 -7.89 -1.05 -3.40
C ALA A 186 -7.45 -0.84 -4.87
N GLY A 187 -8.41 -0.86 -5.80
CA GLY A 187 -8.18 -0.50 -7.19
C GLY A 187 -7.66 0.93 -7.33
N PHE A 188 -8.25 1.86 -6.60
CA PHE A 188 -7.85 3.27 -6.61
C PHE A 188 -6.40 3.47 -6.13
N LEU A 189 -6.00 2.84 -5.03
CA LEU A 189 -4.61 2.91 -4.56
C LEU A 189 -3.64 2.33 -5.58
N SER A 190 -3.96 1.17 -6.15
CA SER A 190 -3.14 0.54 -7.19
C SER A 190 -2.99 1.45 -8.40
N GLU A 191 -4.07 2.06 -8.84
CA GLU A 191 -4.07 3.03 -9.95
C GLU A 191 -3.24 4.27 -9.61
N MET A 192 -3.41 4.84 -8.42
CA MET A 192 -2.62 6.00 -7.99
C MET A 192 -1.12 5.70 -8.03
N VAL A 193 -0.69 4.54 -7.52
CA VAL A 193 0.72 4.14 -7.56
C VAL A 193 1.20 4.04 -9.02
N ALA A 194 0.43 3.39 -9.91
CA ALA A 194 0.77 3.28 -11.32
C ALA A 194 0.83 4.66 -12.01
N GLN A 195 -0.13 5.54 -11.72
CA GLN A 195 -0.15 6.90 -12.27
C GLN A 195 1.02 7.75 -11.76
N ILE A 196 1.36 7.70 -10.47
CA ILE A 196 2.51 8.42 -9.90
C ILE A 196 3.82 8.01 -10.60
N ILE A 197 3.98 6.72 -10.91
CA ILE A 197 5.13 6.21 -11.66
C ILE A 197 5.23 6.87 -13.04
N GLU A 198 4.11 7.10 -13.73
CA GLU A 198 4.09 7.65 -15.09
C GLU A 198 4.13 9.20 -15.10
N VAL A 199 3.27 9.88 -14.32
CA VAL A 199 3.10 11.34 -14.42
C VAL A 199 3.93 12.13 -13.41
N GLN A 200 4.40 11.51 -12.32
CA GLN A 200 5.25 12.12 -11.29
C GLN A 200 4.61 13.36 -10.60
N SER A 201 3.29 13.41 -10.59
CA SER A 201 2.49 14.44 -9.94
C SER A 201 1.36 13.76 -9.15
N LEU A 202 1.27 14.08 -7.86
CA LEU A 202 0.24 13.48 -7.01
C LEU A 202 -1.17 13.96 -7.41
N GLN A 203 -1.33 15.25 -7.71
CA GLN A 203 -2.61 15.81 -8.10
C GLN A 203 -3.11 15.21 -9.42
N ASP A 204 -2.22 15.09 -10.42
CA ASP A 204 -2.57 14.48 -11.71
C ASP A 204 -2.91 13.00 -11.54
N ALA A 205 -2.14 12.27 -10.72
CA ALA A 205 -2.39 10.87 -10.42
C ALA A 205 -3.77 10.65 -9.76
N ILE A 206 -4.15 11.52 -8.83
CA ILE A 206 -5.48 11.47 -8.20
C ILE A 206 -6.57 11.73 -9.25
N GLY A 207 -6.43 12.77 -10.07
CA GLY A 207 -7.38 13.10 -11.13
C GLY A 207 -7.59 11.94 -12.10
N MET A 208 -6.51 11.35 -12.61
CA MET A 208 -6.55 10.20 -13.51
C MET A 208 -7.16 8.96 -12.82
N SER A 209 -6.90 8.76 -11.52
CA SER A 209 -7.50 7.65 -10.76
C SER A 209 -9.01 7.86 -10.55
N ILE A 210 -9.47 9.10 -10.40
CA ILE A 210 -10.91 9.42 -10.37
C ILE A 210 -11.55 9.10 -11.72
N GLU A 211 -10.90 9.43 -12.85
CA GLU A 211 -11.39 9.09 -14.19
C GLU A 211 -11.55 7.56 -14.37
N GLN A 212 -10.64 6.78 -13.84
CA GLN A 212 -10.78 5.32 -13.84
C GLN A 212 -11.91 4.85 -12.92
N LEU A 213 -12.00 5.40 -11.70
CA LEU A 213 -13.01 5.03 -10.71
C LEU A 213 -14.44 5.19 -11.25
N VAL A 214 -14.75 6.31 -11.91
CA VAL A 214 -16.11 6.61 -12.38
C VAL A 214 -16.58 5.68 -13.51
N ALA A 215 -15.69 4.90 -14.09
CA ALA A 215 -16.03 3.87 -15.08
C ALA A 215 -16.54 2.55 -14.44
N PHE A 216 -16.46 2.42 -13.11
CA PHE A 216 -16.92 1.23 -12.39
C PHE A 216 -18.28 1.45 -11.75
N ASP A 217 -19.10 0.39 -11.70
CA ASP A 217 -20.36 0.41 -10.96
C ASP A 217 -20.12 0.60 -9.45
N ASN A 218 -21.06 1.24 -8.77
CA ASN A 218 -21.03 1.49 -7.32
C ASN A 218 -19.85 2.36 -6.83
N HIS A 219 -19.29 3.18 -7.70
CA HIS A 219 -18.15 4.07 -7.39
C HIS A 219 -18.53 5.27 -6.49
N GLN A 220 -19.82 5.63 -6.41
CA GLN A 220 -20.28 6.90 -5.85
C GLN A 220 -19.86 7.10 -4.38
N ASP A 221 -19.88 6.03 -3.59
CA ASP A 221 -19.50 6.09 -2.19
C ASP A 221 -17.99 6.43 -2.04
N LEU A 222 -17.12 5.71 -2.74
CA LEU A 222 -15.69 5.99 -2.72
C LEU A 222 -15.36 7.38 -3.29
N LEU A 223 -16.00 7.76 -4.41
CA LEU A 223 -15.79 9.07 -5.03
C LEU A 223 -16.05 10.21 -4.04
N LYS A 224 -17.15 10.14 -3.29
CA LYS A 224 -17.49 11.12 -2.25
C LYS A 224 -16.40 11.24 -1.17
N TYR A 225 -15.79 10.12 -0.77
CA TYR A 225 -14.70 10.12 0.20
C TYR A 225 -13.43 10.74 -0.37
N VAL A 226 -13.08 10.46 -1.63
CA VAL A 226 -11.93 11.07 -2.30
C VAL A 226 -12.13 12.57 -2.49
N GLU A 227 -13.31 13.00 -2.94
CA GLU A 227 -13.68 14.42 -3.06
C GLU A 227 -13.54 15.14 -1.72
N ARG A 228 -13.95 14.51 -0.61
CA ARG A 228 -13.81 15.07 0.72
C ARG A 228 -12.35 15.27 1.13
N ALA A 229 -11.42 14.38 0.73
CA ALA A 229 -10.00 14.59 0.97
C ALA A 229 -9.48 15.85 0.24
N LEU A 230 -9.96 16.09 -0.99
CA LEU A 230 -9.59 17.27 -1.77
C LEU A 230 -10.20 18.55 -1.18
N GLU A 231 -11.45 18.51 -0.73
CA GLU A 231 -12.11 19.63 -0.04
C GLU A 231 -11.35 20.00 1.25
N GLU A 232 -10.98 19.02 2.09
CA GLU A 232 -10.21 19.26 3.29
C GLU A 232 -8.78 19.75 3.01
N PHE A 233 -8.18 19.33 1.90
CA PHE A 233 -6.88 19.84 1.46
C PHE A 233 -6.92 21.35 1.18
N ASP A 234 -8.00 21.86 0.61
CA ASP A 234 -8.19 23.27 0.29
C ASP A 234 -8.50 24.15 1.53
N THR A 235 -8.78 23.53 2.69
CA THR A 235 -9.01 24.28 3.93
C THR A 235 -7.70 24.84 4.50
N LYS A 236 -7.82 25.85 5.37
CA LYS A 236 -6.69 26.42 6.14
C LYS A 236 -6.48 25.72 7.48
N ASP A 237 -7.29 24.72 7.79
CA ASP A 237 -7.21 23.99 9.04
C ASP A 237 -5.93 23.17 9.13
N SER A 238 -5.48 22.90 10.33
CA SER A 238 -4.35 22.01 10.57
C SER A 238 -4.72 20.56 10.21
N ILE A 239 -3.70 19.73 9.99
CA ILE A 239 -3.92 18.31 9.72
C ILE A 239 -4.65 17.63 10.89
N GLU A 240 -4.30 18.00 12.13
CA GLU A 240 -4.93 17.47 13.36
C GLU A 240 -6.43 17.80 13.43
N GLU A 241 -6.85 18.98 12.95
CA GLU A 241 -8.26 19.38 12.90
C GLU A 241 -9.02 18.72 11.74
N SER A 242 -8.37 18.44 10.63
CA SER A 242 -8.99 17.90 9.41
C SER A 242 -9.19 16.38 9.47
N ILE A 243 -8.22 15.61 9.95
CA ILE A 243 -8.31 14.14 9.99
C ILE A 243 -9.60 13.63 10.65
N PRO A 244 -10.06 14.14 11.80
CA PRO A 244 -11.31 13.68 12.41
C PRO A 244 -12.56 13.80 11.51
N ARG A 245 -12.55 14.73 10.55
CA ARG A 245 -13.63 14.88 9.57
C ARG A 245 -13.54 13.87 8.43
N LEU A 246 -12.35 13.31 8.18
CA LEU A 246 -12.11 12.30 7.16
C LEU A 246 -12.40 10.88 7.66
N GLY A 247 -12.36 10.66 8.98
CA GLY A 247 -12.67 9.38 9.60
C GLY A 247 -11.64 8.98 10.67
N LYS A 248 -11.64 7.67 10.98
CA LYS A 248 -10.72 7.03 11.93
C LYS A 248 -9.86 5.94 11.28
N GLY A 249 -9.92 5.80 9.96
CA GLY A 249 -9.20 4.75 9.25
C GLY A 249 -9.76 3.33 9.50
N ILE A 250 -11.04 3.18 9.85
CA ILE A 250 -11.66 1.86 10.10
C ILE A 250 -12.07 1.18 8.81
N THR A 251 -12.62 1.94 7.87
CA THR A 251 -13.00 1.44 6.56
C THR A 251 -11.94 1.73 5.50
N ALA A 252 -11.93 0.94 4.43
CA ALA A 252 -11.01 1.15 3.31
C ALA A 252 -11.12 2.57 2.72
N THR A 253 -12.35 3.12 2.66
CA THR A 253 -12.58 4.49 2.21
C THR A 253 -11.94 5.53 3.12
N GLU A 254 -12.11 5.41 4.43
CA GLU A 254 -11.49 6.33 5.40
C GLU A 254 -9.96 6.25 5.35
N VAL A 255 -9.40 5.03 5.29
CA VAL A 255 -7.95 4.82 5.19
C VAL A 255 -7.38 5.49 3.96
N LEU A 256 -7.98 5.24 2.80
CA LEU A 256 -7.54 5.84 1.54
C LEU A 256 -7.65 7.38 1.59
N THR A 257 -8.76 7.89 2.12
CA THR A 257 -9.04 9.33 2.23
C THR A 257 -8.02 10.05 3.10
N ILE A 258 -7.74 9.51 4.30
CA ILE A 258 -6.72 10.05 5.21
C ILE A 258 -5.34 9.97 4.58
N GLY A 259 -5.02 8.84 3.93
CA GLY A 259 -3.74 8.65 3.25
C GLY A 259 -3.49 9.65 2.12
N ILE A 260 -4.49 9.87 1.26
CA ILE A 260 -4.46 10.89 0.20
C ILE A 260 -4.28 12.28 0.78
N TYR A 261 -5.08 12.63 1.80
CA TYR A 261 -5.04 13.94 2.44
C TYR A 261 -3.66 14.24 3.04
N CYS A 262 -3.10 13.33 3.84
CA CYS A 262 -1.78 13.49 4.46
C CYS A 262 -0.67 13.60 3.39
N ALA A 263 -0.75 12.79 2.32
CA ALA A 263 0.18 12.85 1.22
C ALA A 263 0.13 14.20 0.47
N LEU A 264 -1.07 14.76 0.25
CA LEU A 264 -1.25 16.08 -0.37
C LEU A 264 -0.69 17.21 0.51
N LYS A 265 -1.00 17.20 1.81
CA LYS A 265 -0.51 18.23 2.75
C LYS A 265 1.01 18.21 2.91
N CYS A 266 1.64 17.05 2.72
CA CYS A 266 3.08 16.84 2.90
C CYS A 266 3.77 16.34 1.62
N VAL A 267 3.34 16.81 0.45
CA VAL A 267 3.72 16.28 -0.87
C VAL A 267 5.24 16.25 -1.16
N SER A 268 6.03 17.03 -0.45
CA SER A 268 7.49 17.11 -0.58
C SER A 268 8.26 16.62 0.65
N ASP A 269 7.56 16.11 1.67
CA ASP A 269 8.17 15.68 2.93
C ASP A 269 7.57 14.33 3.37
N PHE A 270 8.29 13.25 3.05
CA PHE A 270 7.90 11.89 3.40
C PHE A 270 7.69 11.72 4.91
N GLN A 271 8.65 12.23 5.71
CA GLN A 271 8.60 12.07 7.16
C GLN A 271 7.40 12.77 7.77
N ALA A 272 7.17 14.03 7.39
CA ALA A 272 6.03 14.79 7.88
C ALA A 272 4.69 14.13 7.51
N GLY A 273 4.56 13.62 6.27
CA GLY A 273 3.34 12.97 5.81
C GLY A 273 3.01 11.68 6.55
N VAL A 274 4.01 10.81 6.72
CA VAL A 274 3.82 9.54 7.46
C VAL A 274 3.53 9.83 8.93
N LEU A 275 4.28 10.73 9.59
CA LEU A 275 4.01 11.09 10.98
C LEU A 275 2.62 11.73 11.17
N ALA A 276 2.16 12.54 10.23
CA ALA A 276 0.81 13.09 10.29
C ALA A 276 -0.25 11.99 10.20
N SER A 277 -0.03 10.99 9.35
CA SER A 277 -0.98 9.91 9.12
C SER A 277 -0.99 8.81 10.19
N VAL A 278 0.00 8.74 11.08
CA VAL A 278 0.01 7.80 12.22
C VAL A 278 -0.38 8.46 13.56
N ASN A 279 -0.34 9.79 13.66
CA ASN A 279 -0.66 10.52 14.87
C ASN A 279 -2.10 11.03 14.86
N HIS A 280 -3.05 10.11 14.86
CA HIS A 280 -4.49 10.43 14.93
C HIS A 280 -5.25 9.36 15.73
N SER A 281 -6.53 9.63 16.03
CA SER A 281 -7.37 8.64 16.71
C SER A 281 -7.86 7.58 15.73
N GLY A 282 -7.39 6.33 15.85
CA GLY A 282 -7.90 5.22 15.05
C GLY A 282 -6.85 4.24 14.55
N MET A 283 -6.98 3.77 13.29
CA MET A 283 -6.11 2.75 12.71
C MET A 283 -4.88 3.39 12.07
N SER A 284 -3.88 3.67 12.89
CA SER A 284 -2.65 4.35 12.50
C SER A 284 -1.74 3.53 11.58
N THR A 285 -1.73 2.20 11.71
CA THR A 285 -1.03 1.30 10.79
C THR A 285 -1.51 1.49 9.37
N SER A 286 -2.82 1.41 9.18
CA SER A 286 -3.46 1.43 7.87
C SER A 286 -3.25 2.76 7.15
N THR A 287 -3.47 3.88 7.83
CA THR A 287 -3.29 5.23 7.25
C THR A 287 -1.82 5.54 6.99
N GLY A 288 -0.92 5.09 7.88
CA GLY A 288 0.53 5.18 7.69
C GLY A 288 1.01 4.43 6.45
N MET A 289 0.53 3.20 6.24
CA MET A 289 0.84 2.38 5.06
C MET A 289 0.47 3.06 3.75
N VAL A 290 -0.76 3.57 3.65
CA VAL A 290 -1.24 4.21 2.42
C VAL A 290 -0.46 5.49 2.15
N THR A 291 -0.28 6.35 3.16
CA THR A 291 0.53 7.58 3.02
C THR A 291 1.97 7.26 2.63
N GLY A 292 2.57 6.28 3.30
CA GLY A 292 3.94 5.83 3.02
C GLY A 292 4.11 5.26 1.61
N ALA A 293 3.14 4.46 1.13
CA ALA A 293 3.15 3.97 -0.24
C ALA A 293 3.07 5.10 -1.28
N ILE A 294 2.16 6.06 -1.09
CA ILE A 294 1.97 7.20 -2.00
C ILE A 294 3.22 8.08 -2.03
N LEU A 295 3.67 8.57 -0.87
CA LEU A 295 4.83 9.45 -0.79
C LEU A 295 6.13 8.75 -1.15
N GLY A 296 6.31 7.50 -0.76
CA GLY A 296 7.47 6.69 -1.14
C GLY A 296 7.55 6.49 -2.66
N THR A 297 6.41 6.25 -3.33
CA THR A 297 6.36 6.17 -4.80
C THR A 297 6.67 7.52 -5.45
N LEU A 298 6.16 8.60 -4.90
CA LEU A 298 6.33 9.94 -5.45
C LEU A 298 7.77 10.45 -5.31
N LEU A 299 8.34 10.32 -4.12
CA LEU A 299 9.60 10.94 -3.73
C LEU A 299 10.82 10.01 -3.86
N GLY A 300 10.61 8.68 -3.89
CA GLY A 300 11.67 7.69 -3.85
C GLY A 300 12.32 7.54 -2.48
N THR A 301 13.31 6.65 -2.38
CA THR A 301 14.00 6.34 -1.12
C THR A 301 14.87 7.49 -0.58
N GLU A 302 15.31 8.40 -1.43
CA GLU A 302 16.15 9.53 -1.01
C GLU A 302 15.42 10.50 -0.06
N ALA A 303 14.08 10.50 -0.06
CA ALA A 303 13.26 11.29 0.85
C ALA A 303 12.95 10.57 2.18
N ILE A 304 13.23 9.28 2.27
CA ILE A 304 12.96 8.48 3.47
C ILE A 304 14.14 8.61 4.44
N PRO A 305 13.92 8.91 5.73
CA PRO A 305 15.00 8.93 6.71
C PRO A 305 15.80 7.61 6.71
N GLU A 306 17.12 7.69 6.55
CA GLU A 306 18.01 6.51 6.47
C GLU A 306 17.86 5.60 7.71
N LYS A 307 17.68 6.21 8.89
CA LYS A 307 17.44 5.48 10.13
C LYS A 307 16.19 4.59 10.03
N TRP A 308 15.11 5.08 9.45
CA TRP A 308 13.87 4.29 9.31
C TRP A 308 14.06 3.10 8.36
N ILE A 309 14.86 3.27 7.29
CA ILE A 309 15.19 2.15 6.39
C ILE A 309 16.08 1.13 7.09
N SER A 310 17.12 1.59 7.83
CA SER A 310 18.10 0.70 8.49
C SER A 310 17.50 -0.11 9.63
N ASP A 311 16.57 0.49 10.37
CA ASP A 311 15.95 -0.10 11.56
C ASP A 311 14.67 -0.91 11.22
N LEU A 312 14.15 -0.77 10.00
CA LEU A 312 12.99 -1.53 9.53
C LEU A 312 13.32 -3.02 9.41
N GLU A 313 12.45 -3.86 9.95
CA GLU A 313 12.51 -5.30 9.80
C GLU A 313 12.54 -5.71 8.32
N ASN A 314 13.43 -6.65 7.97
CA ASN A 314 13.53 -7.20 6.61
C ASN A 314 13.69 -6.14 5.48
N SER A 315 14.17 -4.92 5.79
CA SER A 315 14.33 -3.85 4.80
C SER A 315 15.14 -4.30 3.56
N LYS A 316 16.16 -5.13 3.75
CA LYS A 316 16.97 -5.68 2.63
C LYS A 316 16.16 -6.58 1.70
N GLU A 317 15.26 -7.41 2.25
CA GLU A 317 14.38 -8.26 1.44
C GLU A 317 13.37 -7.42 0.68
N ILE A 318 12.78 -6.41 1.32
CA ILE A 318 11.86 -5.46 0.70
C ILE A 318 12.52 -4.75 -0.50
N ILE A 319 13.77 -4.29 -0.32
CA ILE A 319 14.56 -3.67 -1.40
C ILE A 319 14.75 -4.65 -2.56
N VAL A 320 15.12 -5.90 -2.28
CA VAL A 320 15.34 -6.91 -3.32
C VAL A 320 14.06 -7.22 -4.10
N ILE A 321 12.90 -7.30 -3.42
CA ILE A 321 11.61 -7.49 -4.07
C ILE A 321 11.29 -6.29 -4.99
N ALA A 322 11.48 -5.06 -4.50
CA ALA A 322 11.26 -3.85 -5.29
C ALA A 322 12.17 -3.78 -6.53
N GLU A 323 13.45 -4.14 -6.39
CA GLU A 323 14.40 -4.22 -7.51
C GLU A 323 13.99 -5.25 -8.55
N ASP A 324 13.52 -6.41 -8.13
CA ASP A 324 13.06 -7.45 -9.04
C ASP A 324 11.75 -7.05 -9.72
N MET A 325 10.82 -6.39 -9.01
CA MET A 325 9.63 -5.81 -9.65
C MET A 325 10.00 -4.77 -10.72
N TYR A 326 10.93 -3.87 -10.41
CA TYR A 326 11.42 -2.88 -11.37
C TYR A 326 12.05 -3.55 -12.61
N LYS A 327 12.94 -4.53 -12.41
CA LYS A 327 13.57 -5.28 -13.50
C LYS A 327 12.53 -5.94 -14.41
N VAL A 328 11.57 -6.65 -13.80
CA VAL A 328 10.57 -7.41 -14.53
C VAL A 328 9.56 -6.51 -15.23
N PHE A 329 8.92 -5.60 -14.48
CA PHE A 329 7.76 -4.87 -14.98
C PHE A 329 8.11 -3.58 -15.72
N LYS A 330 9.26 -2.98 -15.42
CA LYS A 330 9.67 -1.74 -16.10
C LYS A 330 10.77 -1.94 -17.15
N LEU A 331 11.73 -2.84 -16.88
CA LEU A 331 12.83 -3.09 -17.83
C LEU A 331 12.58 -4.30 -18.74
N GLY A 332 11.59 -5.15 -18.45
CA GLY A 332 11.35 -6.40 -19.19
C GLY A 332 12.47 -7.44 -19.01
N GLU A 333 13.24 -7.32 -17.93
CA GLU A 333 14.35 -8.23 -17.62
C GLU A 333 13.82 -9.50 -16.92
N ARG A 334 14.62 -10.56 -16.98
CA ARG A 334 14.29 -11.82 -16.30
C ARG A 334 14.91 -11.87 -14.92
N VAL A 335 14.16 -12.42 -13.96
CA VAL A 335 14.66 -12.81 -12.64
C VAL A 335 14.54 -14.34 -12.48
N SER A 336 15.24 -14.92 -11.47
CA SER A 336 15.16 -16.38 -11.27
C SER A 336 13.72 -16.82 -10.97
N PHE A 337 13.26 -17.85 -11.70
CA PHE A 337 11.95 -18.46 -11.52
C PHE A 337 11.85 -19.08 -10.12
N GLU A 338 12.89 -19.81 -9.68
CA GLU A 338 12.90 -20.52 -8.41
C GLU A 338 12.70 -19.58 -7.21
N LYS A 339 13.13 -18.33 -7.33
CA LYS A 339 13.01 -17.31 -6.27
C LYS A 339 11.56 -16.99 -5.91
N TYR A 340 10.66 -17.06 -6.89
CA TYR A 340 9.26 -16.66 -6.74
C TYR A 340 8.26 -17.77 -7.12
N SER A 341 8.73 -18.96 -7.55
CA SER A 341 7.82 -20.07 -7.85
C SER A 341 7.16 -20.58 -6.57
N ILE A 342 5.90 -21.01 -6.71
CA ILE A 342 5.15 -21.77 -5.72
C ILE A 342 4.93 -23.16 -6.30
N GLU A 343 5.25 -24.19 -5.57
CA GLU A 343 4.98 -25.59 -5.94
C GLU A 343 3.48 -25.93 -5.97
#